data_68961200991227bf2446aeb7754999f3
#
_entry.id   68961200991227bf2446aeb7754999f3
#
_cell.length_a   1.000
_cell.length_b   1.000
_cell.length_c   1.000
_cell.angle_alpha   90.00
_cell.angle_beta   90.00
_cell.angle_gamma   90.00
#
_symmetry.space_group_name_H-M   'P 1'
#
loop_
_entity.id
_entity.type
_entity.pdbx_description
1 polymer ?
#
loop_
_entity_poly.entity_id
_entity_poly.type
_entity_poly.pdbx_seq_one_letter_code
_entity_poly.pdbx_strand_id
1 'polypeptide(L)'
;MSTVPQIALVGCGYWGKNLCRNFHSLSALSAVVDATEIGHETARSIAPNVRVTKSFDNILADDQIHGVALATPAETHADFAFQAMKAGKDVFVEKPMALTLDDANEMKQVAHETNSILMVGHLLEYHPAVLKLREMIASGDLGKINYIYSNRLNFGKVRTEENALWSFAPHDVAVILRLIGEAPVEVSACGGS
;
A
#
# COMPACT_ATOMS: atom_id res chain seq x y z
N MET A 1 2.28 28.16 7.40
CA MET A 1 1.97 26.89 8.11
C MET A 1 1.69 25.87 7.02
N SER A 2 2.40 24.76 6.97
CA SER A 2 2.09 23.70 6.00
C SER A 2 0.72 23.10 6.39
N THR A 3 -0.24 23.21 5.48
CA THR A 3 -1.54 22.55 5.66
C THR A 3 -1.35 21.05 5.51
N VAL A 4 -1.94 20.27 6.42
CA VAL A 4 -1.90 18.79 6.33
C VAL A 4 -2.56 18.36 5.02
N PRO A 5 -1.89 17.55 4.17
CA PRO A 5 -2.49 17.06 2.93
C PRO A 5 -3.79 16.31 3.21
N GLN A 6 -4.81 16.54 2.40
CA GLN A 6 -6.11 15.89 2.54
C GLN A 6 -6.17 14.66 1.65
N ILE A 7 -6.46 13.51 2.24
CA ILE A 7 -6.43 12.20 1.62
C ILE A 7 -7.85 11.61 1.59
N ALA A 8 -8.22 11.02 0.47
CA ALA A 8 -9.39 10.14 0.40
C ALA A 8 -8.96 8.68 0.47
N LEU A 9 -9.60 7.90 1.32
CA LEU A 9 -9.43 6.45 1.38
C LEU A 9 -10.42 5.78 0.42
N VAL A 10 -9.95 4.86 -0.40
CA VAL A 10 -10.76 4.03 -1.30
C VAL A 10 -10.70 2.59 -0.81
N GLY A 11 -11.84 2.08 -0.35
CA GLY A 11 -11.97 0.79 0.32
C GLY A 11 -11.79 0.89 1.85
N CYS A 12 -12.85 0.67 2.61
CA CYS A 12 -12.83 0.65 4.08
C CYS A 12 -13.18 -0.74 4.64
N GLY A 13 -12.66 -1.77 3.97
CA GLY A 13 -12.82 -3.17 4.35
C GLY A 13 -11.88 -3.60 5.47
N TYR A 14 -11.51 -4.90 5.45
CA TYR A 14 -10.72 -5.54 6.50
C TYR A 14 -9.41 -4.80 6.84
N TRP A 15 -8.64 -4.36 5.82
CA TRP A 15 -7.41 -3.60 6.02
C TRP A 15 -7.64 -2.09 6.00
N GLY A 16 -8.47 -1.60 5.09
CA GLY A 16 -8.73 -0.17 4.90
C GLY A 16 -9.18 0.56 6.16
N LYS A 17 -9.90 -0.12 7.08
CA LYS A 17 -10.24 0.45 8.40
C LYS A 17 -9.01 0.89 9.22
N ASN A 18 -7.84 0.25 9.04
CA ASN A 18 -6.61 0.64 9.72
C ASN A 18 -6.05 1.93 9.11
N LEU A 19 -6.08 2.06 7.77
CA LEU A 19 -5.71 3.29 7.09
C LEU A 19 -6.67 4.42 7.44
N CYS A 20 -7.99 4.15 7.49
CA CYS A 20 -9.00 5.09 7.93
C CYS A 20 -8.65 5.69 9.31
N ARG A 21 -8.34 4.83 10.29
CA ARG A 21 -7.95 5.24 11.65
C ARG A 21 -6.67 6.09 11.64
N ASN A 22 -5.66 5.66 10.90
CA ASN A 22 -4.38 6.35 10.86
C ASN A 22 -4.50 7.72 10.20
N PHE A 23 -5.12 7.83 9.03
CA PHE A 23 -5.34 9.12 8.38
C PHE A 23 -6.25 10.05 9.19
N HIS A 24 -7.25 9.49 9.88
CA HIS A 24 -8.08 10.27 10.80
C HIS A 24 -7.26 10.84 11.97
N SER A 25 -6.42 10.02 12.60
CA SER A 25 -5.56 10.47 13.71
C SER A 25 -4.52 11.52 13.29
N LEU A 26 -4.10 11.47 12.04
CA LEU A 26 -3.20 12.46 11.42
C LEU A 26 -3.93 13.73 10.95
N SER A 27 -5.26 13.81 11.11
CA SER A 27 -6.09 14.90 10.58
C SER A 27 -6.00 15.05 9.05
N ALA A 28 -5.64 13.96 8.35
CA ALA A 28 -5.47 13.91 6.91
C ALA A 28 -6.66 13.28 6.17
N LEU A 29 -7.57 12.59 6.87
CA LEU A 29 -8.71 11.91 6.26
C LEU A 29 -9.82 12.89 5.90
N SER A 30 -10.07 13.08 4.62
CA SER A 30 -11.10 13.97 4.09
C SER A 30 -12.38 13.23 3.65
N ALA A 31 -12.20 12.06 3.04
CA ALA A 31 -13.32 11.27 2.55
C ALA A 31 -13.00 9.77 2.54
N VAL A 32 -14.05 8.96 2.51
CA VAL A 32 -13.95 7.50 2.28
C VAL A 32 -14.87 7.12 1.14
N VAL A 33 -14.31 6.42 0.16
CA VAL A 33 -15.05 5.78 -0.94
C VAL A 33 -15.15 4.30 -0.63
N ASP A 34 -16.37 3.77 -0.61
CA ASP A 34 -16.60 2.32 -0.51
C ASP A 34 -17.88 1.96 -1.27
N ALA A 35 -17.88 0.85 -1.97
CA ALA A 35 -19.05 0.38 -2.72
C ALA A 35 -20.18 -0.11 -1.80
N THR A 36 -19.85 -0.44 -0.53
CA THR A 36 -20.75 -1.10 0.42
C THR A 36 -21.19 -0.17 1.55
N GLU A 37 -22.42 -0.38 2.06
CA GLU A 37 -22.87 0.32 3.27
C GLU A 37 -22.05 -0.07 4.50
N ILE A 38 -21.59 -1.33 4.58
CA ILE A 38 -20.73 -1.81 5.68
C ILE A 38 -19.42 -1.01 5.74
N GLY A 39 -18.82 -0.71 4.58
CA GLY A 39 -17.64 0.15 4.51
C GLY A 39 -17.92 1.57 5.00
N HIS A 40 -19.08 2.13 4.63
CA HIS A 40 -19.51 3.45 5.12
C HIS A 40 -19.75 3.48 6.63
N GLU A 41 -20.41 2.46 7.18
CA GLU A 41 -20.64 2.34 8.63
C GLU A 41 -19.31 2.19 9.37
N THR A 42 -18.40 1.36 8.84
CA THR A 42 -17.05 1.21 9.39
C THR A 42 -16.30 2.54 9.42
N ALA A 43 -16.34 3.29 8.31
CA ALA A 43 -15.70 4.60 8.23
C ALA A 43 -16.27 5.58 9.25
N ARG A 44 -17.60 5.69 9.37
CA ARG A 44 -18.26 6.58 10.33
C ARG A 44 -18.02 6.18 11.78
N SER A 45 -17.87 4.88 12.07
CA SER A 45 -17.54 4.41 13.42
C SER A 45 -16.15 4.84 13.87
N ILE A 46 -15.21 5.03 12.93
CA ILE A 46 -13.84 5.45 13.18
C ILE A 46 -13.72 6.97 13.15
N ALA A 47 -14.36 7.60 12.17
CA ALA A 47 -14.32 9.04 11.90
C ALA A 47 -15.77 9.55 11.71
N PRO A 48 -16.50 9.90 12.77
CA PRO A 48 -17.95 10.17 12.73
C PRO A 48 -18.39 11.25 11.73
N ASN A 49 -17.52 12.23 11.47
CA ASN A 49 -17.82 13.34 10.56
C ASN A 49 -17.19 13.18 9.17
N VAL A 50 -16.61 12.03 8.86
CA VAL A 50 -15.99 11.81 7.55
C VAL A 50 -17.05 11.77 6.44
N ARG A 51 -16.75 12.41 5.33
CA ARG A 51 -17.57 12.28 4.12
C ARG A 51 -17.42 10.86 3.58
N VAL A 52 -18.55 10.18 3.34
CA VAL A 52 -18.57 8.85 2.70
C VAL A 52 -19.30 8.94 1.37
N THR A 53 -18.83 8.20 0.37
CA THR A 53 -19.44 8.16 -0.98
C THR A 53 -19.17 6.84 -1.66
N LYS A 54 -20.01 6.47 -2.64
CA LYS A 54 -19.77 5.35 -3.56
C LYS A 54 -19.04 5.78 -4.84
N SER A 55 -19.00 7.08 -5.12
CA SER A 55 -18.43 7.60 -6.35
C SER A 55 -16.97 8.01 -6.16
N PHE A 56 -16.09 7.35 -6.89
CA PHE A 56 -14.68 7.73 -6.98
C PHE A 56 -14.51 9.03 -7.80
N ASP A 57 -15.33 9.24 -8.83
CA ASP A 57 -15.30 10.44 -9.66
C ASP A 57 -15.47 11.73 -8.83
N ASN A 58 -16.30 11.68 -7.77
CA ASN A 58 -16.47 12.81 -6.86
C ASN A 58 -15.19 13.16 -6.09
N ILE A 59 -14.29 12.18 -5.91
CA ILE A 59 -12.98 12.40 -5.28
C ILE A 59 -11.99 12.96 -6.29
N LEU A 60 -12.02 12.43 -7.52
CA LEU A 60 -11.14 12.89 -8.58
C LEU A 60 -11.38 14.37 -8.94
N ALA A 61 -12.64 14.80 -8.91
CA ALA A 61 -13.06 16.17 -9.21
C ALA A 61 -12.88 17.15 -8.05
N ASP A 62 -12.50 16.69 -6.85
CA ASP A 62 -12.40 17.54 -5.66
C ASP A 62 -10.98 18.08 -5.48
N ASP A 63 -10.78 19.38 -5.76
CA ASP A 63 -9.47 20.04 -5.66
C ASP A 63 -8.95 20.14 -4.21
N GLN A 64 -9.79 19.93 -3.20
CA GLN A 64 -9.36 19.91 -1.80
C GLN A 64 -8.70 18.58 -1.41
N ILE A 65 -8.85 17.53 -2.22
CA ILE A 65 -8.21 16.24 -2.01
C ILE A 65 -6.91 16.20 -2.80
N HIS A 66 -5.80 16.03 -2.07
CA HIS A 66 -4.45 16.05 -2.63
C HIS A 66 -4.00 14.66 -3.07
N GLY A 67 -4.50 13.61 -2.42
CA GLY A 67 -4.12 12.24 -2.72
C GLY A 67 -5.18 11.22 -2.34
N VAL A 68 -4.99 10.00 -2.83
CA VAL A 68 -5.85 8.86 -2.53
C VAL A 68 -5.04 7.72 -1.91
N ALA A 69 -5.67 7.00 -0.98
CA ALA A 69 -5.13 5.77 -0.42
C ALA A 69 -6.00 4.59 -0.87
N LEU A 70 -5.43 3.68 -1.66
CA LEU A 70 -6.13 2.54 -2.23
C LEU A 70 -5.96 1.31 -1.33
N ALA A 71 -7.08 0.79 -0.80
CA ALA A 71 -7.15 -0.41 0.02
C ALA A 71 -8.29 -1.34 -0.45
N THR A 72 -8.54 -1.31 -1.72
CA THR A 72 -9.48 -2.17 -2.46
C THR A 72 -8.84 -3.53 -2.78
N PRO A 73 -9.56 -4.48 -3.41
CA PRO A 73 -8.94 -5.68 -3.97
C PRO A 73 -7.85 -5.38 -4.98
N ALA A 74 -6.78 -6.19 -4.99
CA ALA A 74 -5.56 -5.92 -5.76
C ALA A 74 -5.77 -5.77 -7.27
N GLU A 75 -6.78 -6.46 -7.81
CA GLU A 75 -7.16 -6.37 -9.23
C GLU A 75 -7.63 -4.98 -9.67
N THR A 76 -8.01 -4.13 -8.72
CA THR A 76 -8.51 -2.77 -9.00
C THR A 76 -7.46 -1.69 -8.77
N HIS A 77 -6.29 -2.04 -8.21
CA HIS A 77 -5.29 -1.06 -7.79
C HIS A 77 -4.77 -0.23 -8.97
N ALA A 78 -4.41 -0.87 -10.08
CA ALA A 78 -3.85 -0.18 -11.24
C ALA A 78 -4.85 0.82 -11.83
N ASP A 79 -6.10 0.39 -12.05
CA ASP A 79 -7.15 1.24 -12.64
C ASP A 79 -7.44 2.47 -11.78
N PHE A 80 -7.61 2.30 -10.48
CA PHE A 80 -7.82 3.43 -9.58
C PHE A 80 -6.61 4.36 -9.49
N ALA A 81 -5.40 3.79 -9.48
CA ALA A 81 -4.18 4.58 -9.45
C ALA A 81 -4.01 5.42 -10.72
N PHE A 82 -4.26 4.84 -11.91
CA PHE A 82 -4.21 5.57 -13.17
C PHE A 82 -5.19 6.75 -13.20
N GLN A 83 -6.43 6.51 -12.79
CA GLN A 83 -7.45 7.55 -12.73
C GLN A 83 -7.04 8.68 -11.77
N ALA A 84 -6.55 8.33 -10.58
CA ALA A 84 -6.13 9.28 -9.57
C ALA A 84 -4.96 10.15 -10.04
N MET A 85 -3.88 9.53 -10.55
CA MET A 85 -2.70 10.25 -11.02
C MET A 85 -3.02 11.15 -12.22
N LYS A 86 -3.83 10.67 -13.18
CA LYS A 86 -4.31 11.50 -14.30
C LYS A 86 -5.19 12.67 -13.88
N ALA A 87 -5.85 12.57 -12.71
CA ALA A 87 -6.59 13.66 -12.08
C ALA A 87 -5.72 14.54 -11.17
N GLY A 88 -4.39 14.37 -11.20
CA GLY A 88 -3.43 15.17 -10.42
C GLY A 88 -3.40 14.83 -8.93
N LYS A 89 -3.81 13.62 -8.55
CA LYS A 89 -3.77 13.15 -7.15
C LYS A 89 -2.55 12.27 -6.91
N ASP A 90 -1.91 12.43 -5.75
CA ASP A 90 -0.93 11.48 -5.25
C ASP A 90 -1.59 10.17 -4.86
N VAL A 91 -0.86 9.05 -4.96
CA VAL A 91 -1.39 7.71 -4.70
C VAL A 91 -0.56 6.97 -3.67
N PHE A 92 -1.20 6.57 -2.59
CA PHE A 92 -0.76 5.47 -1.74
C PHE A 92 -1.55 4.22 -2.13
N VAL A 93 -0.90 3.12 -2.45
CA VAL A 93 -1.55 1.86 -2.82
C VAL A 93 -1.11 0.74 -1.90
N GLU A 94 -2.06 -0.05 -1.39
CA GLU A 94 -1.73 -1.26 -0.63
C GLU A 94 -1.02 -2.30 -1.49
N LYS A 95 -0.31 -3.17 -0.81
CA LYS A 95 0.36 -4.30 -1.46
C LYS A 95 -0.68 -5.41 -1.85
N PRO A 96 -0.45 -6.14 -2.96
CA PRO A 96 0.54 -5.85 -4.00
C PRO A 96 0.16 -4.60 -4.79
N MET A 97 1.15 -3.85 -5.27
CA MET A 97 0.91 -2.63 -6.04
C MET A 97 0.05 -2.88 -7.28
N ALA A 98 0.34 -3.98 -7.99
CA ALA A 98 -0.38 -4.49 -9.14
C ALA A 98 -0.24 -6.02 -9.20
N LEU A 99 -1.04 -6.70 -10.02
CA LEU A 99 -0.97 -8.15 -10.22
C LEU A 99 -0.06 -8.55 -11.39
N THR A 100 0.29 -7.61 -12.26
CA THR A 100 1.20 -7.83 -13.38
C THR A 100 2.38 -6.87 -13.35
N LEU A 101 3.49 -7.26 -13.96
CA LEU A 101 4.66 -6.40 -14.10
C LEU A 101 4.38 -5.24 -15.06
N ASP A 102 3.56 -5.46 -16.09
CA ASP A 102 3.19 -4.45 -17.08
C ASP A 102 2.39 -3.32 -16.40
N ASP A 103 1.36 -3.65 -15.63
CA ASP A 103 0.60 -2.67 -14.84
C ASP A 103 1.50 -1.89 -13.89
N ALA A 104 2.40 -2.58 -13.19
CA ALA A 104 3.32 -1.95 -12.25
C ALA A 104 4.28 -0.97 -12.95
N ASN A 105 4.78 -1.31 -14.13
CA ASN A 105 5.63 -0.44 -14.94
C ASN A 105 4.84 0.75 -15.48
N GLU A 106 3.60 0.54 -15.96
CA GLU A 106 2.73 1.61 -16.42
C GLU A 106 2.37 2.56 -15.28
N MET A 107 2.05 2.07 -14.08
CA MET A 107 1.83 2.91 -12.90
C MET A 107 3.03 3.82 -12.60
N LYS A 108 4.26 3.28 -12.66
CA LYS A 108 5.49 4.08 -12.51
C LYS A 108 5.63 5.13 -13.58
N GLN A 109 5.35 4.77 -14.83
CA GLN A 109 5.42 5.69 -15.96
C GLN A 109 4.42 6.83 -15.80
N VAL A 110 3.15 6.52 -15.51
CA VAL A 110 2.10 7.53 -15.31
C VAL A 110 2.43 8.44 -14.14
N ALA A 111 2.94 7.89 -13.02
CA ALA A 111 3.38 8.70 -11.89
C ALA A 111 4.46 9.71 -12.28
N HIS A 112 5.43 9.28 -13.10
CA HIS A 112 6.47 10.16 -13.62
C HIS A 112 5.92 11.24 -14.58
N GLU A 113 5.04 10.87 -15.49
CA GLU A 113 4.43 11.76 -16.48
C GLU A 113 3.53 12.82 -15.84
N THR A 114 2.80 12.45 -14.80
CA THR A 114 1.90 13.36 -14.05
C THR A 114 2.60 14.10 -12.92
N ASN A 115 3.87 13.77 -12.63
CA ASN A 115 4.61 14.25 -11.47
C ASN A 115 3.90 13.96 -10.14
N SER A 116 3.21 12.81 -10.06
CA SER A 116 2.49 12.36 -8.86
C SER A 116 3.39 11.49 -7.98
N ILE A 117 3.19 11.54 -6.68
CA ILE A 117 3.81 10.60 -5.75
C ILE A 117 3.04 9.27 -5.82
N LEU A 118 3.75 8.19 -6.13
CA LEU A 118 3.24 6.82 -6.05
C LEU A 118 3.97 6.07 -4.95
N MET A 119 3.27 5.74 -3.87
CA MET A 119 3.82 5.05 -2.70
C MET A 119 3.11 3.71 -2.49
N VAL A 120 3.87 2.64 -2.28
CA VAL A 120 3.32 1.31 -1.98
C VAL A 120 3.34 1.04 -0.49
N GLY A 121 2.29 0.41 0.04
CA GLY A 121 2.08 0.08 1.45
C GLY A 121 2.99 -1.04 1.98
N HIS A 122 4.29 -0.99 1.71
CA HIS A 122 5.28 -1.90 2.28
C HIS A 122 5.64 -1.52 3.72
N LEU A 123 4.66 -1.66 4.62
CA LEU A 123 4.75 -1.18 6.00
C LEU A 123 5.95 -1.71 6.79
N LEU A 124 6.43 -2.92 6.48
CA LEU A 124 7.57 -3.51 7.18
C LEU A 124 8.89 -2.77 6.91
N GLU A 125 9.00 -2.05 5.80
CA GLU A 125 10.17 -1.20 5.55
C GLU A 125 10.35 -0.08 6.57
N TYR A 126 9.25 0.33 7.21
CA TYR A 126 9.22 1.36 8.26
C TYR A 126 9.20 0.77 9.68
N HIS A 127 9.24 -0.57 9.81
CA HIS A 127 9.24 -1.21 11.12
C HIS A 127 10.54 -0.91 11.87
N PRO A 128 10.50 -0.48 13.15
CA PRO A 128 11.68 -0.08 13.89
C PRO A 128 12.79 -1.14 13.91
N ALA A 129 12.44 -2.43 14.01
CA ALA A 129 13.43 -3.50 13.97
C ALA A 129 14.12 -3.63 12.59
N VAL A 130 13.39 -3.44 11.49
CA VAL A 130 13.97 -3.47 10.13
C VAL A 130 14.88 -2.28 9.91
N LEU A 131 14.46 -1.08 10.38
CA LEU A 131 15.30 0.11 10.33
C LEU A 131 16.58 -0.08 11.15
N LYS A 132 16.48 -0.68 12.35
CA LYS A 132 17.66 -0.97 13.18
C LYS A 132 18.59 -1.99 12.55
N LEU A 133 18.05 -3.08 11.98
CA LEU A 133 18.87 -4.05 11.24
C LEU A 133 19.62 -3.38 10.08
N ARG A 134 18.96 -2.52 9.33
CA ARG A 134 19.57 -1.76 8.24
C ARG A 134 20.69 -0.85 8.72
N GLU A 135 20.50 -0.15 9.85
CA GLU A 135 21.54 0.66 10.49
C GLU A 135 22.76 -0.19 10.85
N MET A 136 22.56 -1.35 11.50
CA MET A 136 23.61 -2.26 11.92
C MET A 136 24.37 -2.89 10.73
N ILE A 137 23.67 -3.13 9.61
CA ILE A 137 24.32 -3.57 8.36
C ILE A 137 25.18 -2.45 7.79
N ALA A 138 24.65 -1.23 7.74
CA ALA A 138 25.35 -0.08 7.17
C ALA A 138 26.58 0.34 8.01
N SER A 139 26.52 0.19 9.35
CA SER A 139 27.66 0.45 10.25
C SER A 139 28.72 -0.65 10.23
N GLY A 140 28.41 -1.83 9.66
CA GLY A 140 29.30 -2.99 9.69
C GLY A 140 29.24 -3.80 10.98
N ASP A 141 28.37 -3.46 11.94
CA ASP A 141 28.23 -4.16 13.22
C ASP A 141 27.87 -5.64 13.07
N LEU A 142 27.13 -5.99 12.01
CA LEU A 142 26.78 -7.38 11.68
C LEU A 142 27.81 -8.07 10.77
N GLY A 143 28.82 -7.35 10.29
CA GLY A 143 29.76 -7.86 9.31
C GLY A 143 29.08 -8.16 7.96
N LYS A 144 29.69 -9.07 7.19
CA LYS A 144 29.15 -9.48 5.89
C LYS A 144 27.90 -10.35 6.06
N ILE A 145 26.81 -9.98 5.43
CA ILE A 145 25.62 -10.83 5.32
C ILE A 145 25.92 -11.99 4.36
N ASN A 146 25.83 -13.22 4.84
CA ASN A 146 26.05 -14.40 4.04
C ASN A 146 24.75 -14.99 3.48
N TYR A 147 23.65 -14.94 4.23
CA TYR A 147 22.31 -15.36 3.80
C TYR A 147 21.24 -14.71 4.69
N ILE A 148 20.03 -14.69 4.19
CA ILE A 148 18.81 -14.32 4.96
C ILE A 148 17.83 -15.48 4.86
N TYR A 149 17.22 -15.83 6.00
CA TYR A 149 16.21 -16.85 6.12
C TYR A 149 14.93 -16.26 6.70
N SER A 150 13.81 -16.44 6.00
CA SER A 150 12.50 -15.94 6.43
C SER A 150 11.46 -17.06 6.42
N ASN A 151 10.65 -17.13 7.47
CA ASN A 151 9.58 -18.11 7.62
C ASN A 151 8.23 -17.41 7.84
N ARG A 152 7.21 -17.90 7.13
CA ARG A 152 5.80 -17.56 7.34
C ARG A 152 5.03 -18.80 7.77
N LEU A 153 4.98 -19.05 9.06
CA LEU A 153 4.48 -20.32 9.64
C LEU A 153 3.10 -20.19 10.31
N ASN A 154 2.47 -19.02 10.26
CA ASN A 154 1.15 -18.83 10.81
C ASN A 154 0.09 -19.46 9.87
N PHE A 155 -0.93 -20.07 10.46
CA PHE A 155 -2.04 -20.67 9.69
C PHE A 155 -2.77 -19.64 8.82
N GLY A 156 -2.90 -18.37 9.31
CA GLY A 156 -3.47 -17.28 8.54
C GLY A 156 -4.95 -17.46 8.19
N LYS A 157 -5.40 -16.68 7.23
CA LYS A 157 -6.72 -16.80 6.61
C LYS A 157 -6.56 -17.33 5.19
N VAL A 158 -7.26 -18.40 4.86
CA VAL A 158 -7.31 -18.91 3.48
C VAL A 158 -8.03 -17.86 2.63
N ARG A 159 -7.38 -17.39 1.59
CA ARG A 159 -7.91 -16.42 0.64
C ARG A 159 -8.22 -17.11 -0.68
N THR A 160 -9.25 -16.65 -1.35
CA THR A 160 -9.66 -17.13 -2.67
C THR A 160 -9.18 -16.20 -3.78
N GLU A 161 -8.89 -14.95 -3.43
CA GLU A 161 -8.54 -13.88 -4.36
C GLU A 161 -7.05 -13.88 -4.73
N GLU A 162 -6.20 -14.43 -3.85
CA GLU A 162 -4.75 -14.48 -4.05
C GLU A 162 -4.14 -15.75 -3.45
N ASN A 163 -3.06 -16.25 -4.01
CA ASN A 163 -2.33 -17.39 -3.47
C ASN A 163 -1.42 -16.98 -2.29
N ALA A 164 -0.85 -17.97 -1.60
CA ALA A 164 0.02 -17.75 -0.45
C ALA A 164 1.25 -16.89 -0.78
N LEU A 165 1.81 -17.00 -1.99
CA LEU A 165 2.94 -16.20 -2.43
C LEU A 165 2.57 -14.72 -2.45
N TRP A 166 1.48 -14.32 -3.12
CA TRP A 166 1.02 -12.94 -3.18
C TRP A 166 0.55 -12.39 -1.83
N SER A 167 0.01 -13.25 -0.96
CA SER A 167 -0.41 -12.83 0.39
C SER A 167 0.76 -12.45 1.29
N PHE A 168 1.86 -13.22 1.24
CA PHE A 168 2.93 -13.14 2.24
C PHE A 168 4.27 -12.66 1.69
N ALA A 169 4.72 -13.18 0.54
CA ALA A 169 6.06 -12.93 0.03
C ALA A 169 6.38 -11.45 -0.27
N PRO A 170 5.44 -10.57 -0.71
CA PRO A 170 5.76 -9.18 -0.96
C PRO A 170 6.41 -8.47 0.21
N HIS A 171 6.00 -8.80 1.44
CA HIS A 171 6.61 -8.24 2.64
C HIS A 171 8.05 -8.71 2.86
N ASP A 172 8.31 -10.02 2.69
CA ASP A 172 9.63 -10.59 2.88
C ASP A 172 10.58 -10.16 1.78
N VAL A 173 10.12 -10.16 0.53
CA VAL A 173 10.89 -9.70 -0.64
C VAL A 173 11.29 -8.23 -0.46
N ALA A 174 10.36 -7.34 -0.09
CA ALA A 174 10.66 -5.94 0.15
C ALA A 174 11.72 -5.75 1.24
N VAL A 175 11.57 -6.44 2.39
CA VAL A 175 12.55 -6.36 3.48
C VAL A 175 13.91 -6.91 3.08
N ILE A 176 13.97 -8.07 2.39
CA ILE A 176 15.23 -8.67 1.95
C ILE A 176 15.96 -7.73 0.97
N LEU A 177 15.27 -7.21 -0.04
CA LEU A 177 15.84 -6.26 -0.99
C LEU A 177 16.34 -4.99 -0.29
N ARG A 178 15.60 -4.52 0.70
CA ARG A 178 15.96 -3.34 1.49
C ARG A 178 17.21 -3.55 2.34
N LEU A 179 17.38 -4.75 2.91
CA LEU A 179 18.53 -5.08 3.77
C LEU A 179 19.80 -5.38 2.94
N ILE A 180 19.64 -6.04 1.80
CA ILE A 180 20.78 -6.41 0.93
C ILE A 180 21.21 -5.24 0.04
N GLY A 181 20.25 -4.44 -0.45
CA GLY A 181 20.53 -3.26 -1.28
C GLY A 181 20.81 -3.55 -2.76
N GLU A 182 20.66 -4.81 -3.19
CA GLU A 182 20.88 -5.23 -4.58
C GLU A 182 19.82 -6.25 -5.03
N ALA A 183 19.59 -6.33 -6.34
CA ALA A 183 18.65 -7.27 -6.91
C ALA A 183 19.20 -8.71 -6.97
N PRO A 184 18.37 -9.75 -6.84
CA PRO A 184 18.80 -11.13 -6.99
C PRO A 184 19.25 -11.41 -8.44
N VAL A 185 20.27 -12.23 -8.60
CA VAL A 185 20.76 -12.68 -9.92
C VAL A 185 19.99 -13.92 -10.42
N GLU A 186 19.41 -14.67 -9.49
CA GLU A 186 18.64 -15.87 -9.80
C GLU A 186 17.53 -16.06 -8.77
N VAL A 187 16.39 -16.57 -9.21
CA VAL A 187 15.25 -16.93 -8.36
C VAL A 187 14.76 -18.31 -8.72
N SER A 188 14.53 -19.16 -7.72
CA SER A 188 13.84 -20.44 -7.90
C SER A 188 12.70 -20.58 -6.90
N ALA A 189 11.64 -21.26 -7.30
CA ALA A 189 10.48 -21.52 -6.44
C ALA A 189 10.03 -22.98 -6.59
N CYS A 190 9.70 -23.59 -5.45
CA CYS A 190 9.07 -24.89 -5.39
C CYS A 190 7.82 -24.76 -4.53
N GLY A 191 6.72 -25.35 -4.97
CA GLY A 191 5.45 -25.32 -4.26
C GLY A 191 4.64 -26.58 -4.49
N GLY A 192 3.59 -26.74 -3.70
CA GLY A 192 2.59 -27.79 -3.84
C GLY A 192 1.19 -27.21 -3.56
N SER A 193 0.18 -27.89 -4.06
CA SER A 193 -1.25 -27.61 -3.81
C SER A 193 -1.74 -28.49 -2.66
#